data_8be97b5f307fefc3164a6c0fa7782166
#
_entry.id   8be97b5f307fefc3164a6c0fa7782166
#
_cell.length_a   1.000
_cell.length_b   1.000
_cell.length_c   1.000
_cell.angle_alpha   90.00
_cell.angle_beta   90.00
_cell.angle_gamma   90.00
#
_symmetry.space_group_name_H-M   'P 1'
#
loop_
_entity.id
_entity.type
_entity.pdbx_description
1 polymer ?
#
loop_
_entity_poly.entity_id
_entity_poly.type
_entity_poly.pdbx_seq_one_letter_code
_entity_poly.pdbx_strand_id
1 'polypeptide(L)'
;MKNILLSSVSIIFSAGIALADTTVQSCNRTVTFESPPARAISNDVNLTEMMLVLGLADRMVGYTGISGWKTLDAKMRSGVKELPELSVKYPSKEVLVGADADFFFAGWNYGMKVGGEVTPQTLEPFGIKVYELTESCSHIMEKGKASIADMYTDILNLGTIFGVNDR
;
A
#
# COMPACT_ATOMS: atom_id res chain seq x y z
N MET A 1 -22.25 -45.25 -48.51
CA MET A 1 -21.06 -44.41 -48.31
C MET A 1 -21.41 -43.41 -47.23
N LYS A 2 -20.84 -43.59 -46.01
CA LYS A 2 -21.14 -42.73 -44.84
C LYS A 2 -19.98 -41.71 -44.72
N ASN A 3 -20.26 -40.45 -44.91
CA ASN A 3 -19.30 -39.35 -44.71
C ASN A 3 -19.20 -39.02 -43.22
N ILE A 4 -18.02 -39.27 -42.61
CA ILE A 4 -17.70 -38.86 -41.25
C ILE A 4 -17.09 -37.48 -41.31
N LEU A 5 -17.82 -36.46 -40.81
CA LEU A 5 -17.32 -35.11 -40.60
C LEU A 5 -16.47 -35.11 -39.29
N LEU A 6 -15.17 -34.96 -39.44
CA LEU A 6 -14.28 -34.69 -38.29
C LEU A 6 -14.43 -33.21 -37.93
N SER A 7 -15.00 -32.93 -36.76
CA SER A 7 -15.04 -31.58 -36.16
C SER A 7 -13.74 -31.35 -35.39
N SER A 8 -12.90 -30.45 -35.89
CA SER A 8 -11.67 -30.05 -35.20
C SER A 8 -12.03 -29.03 -34.10
N VAL A 9 -11.83 -29.41 -32.83
CA VAL A 9 -11.95 -28.51 -31.69
C VAL A 9 -10.60 -27.77 -31.53
N SER A 10 -10.59 -26.48 -31.84
CA SER A 10 -9.44 -25.61 -31.56
C SER A 10 -9.44 -25.19 -30.08
N ILE A 11 -8.50 -25.68 -29.30
CA ILE A 11 -8.28 -25.26 -27.92
C ILE A 11 -7.42 -23.98 -27.98
N ILE A 12 -8.01 -22.82 -27.64
CA ILE A 12 -7.29 -21.56 -27.48
C ILE A 12 -6.62 -21.58 -26.10
N PHE A 13 -5.31 -21.72 -26.08
CA PHE A 13 -4.50 -21.51 -24.90
C PHE A 13 -4.33 -20.02 -24.66
N SER A 14 -5.06 -19.45 -23.69
CA SER A 14 -4.77 -18.09 -23.18
C SER A 14 -3.51 -18.16 -22.36
N ALA A 15 -2.39 -17.67 -22.88
CA ALA A 15 -1.18 -17.42 -22.10
C ALA A 15 -1.46 -16.24 -21.16
N GLY A 16 -1.72 -16.52 -19.89
CA GLY A 16 -1.72 -15.49 -18.85
C GLY A 16 -0.32 -14.88 -18.74
N ILE A 17 -0.22 -13.56 -18.86
CA ILE A 17 1.02 -12.84 -18.58
C ILE A 17 1.22 -12.94 -17.07
N ALA A 18 2.15 -13.77 -16.62
CA ALA A 18 2.61 -13.75 -15.23
C ALA A 18 3.35 -12.41 -15.02
N LEU A 19 2.78 -11.53 -14.23
CA LEU A 19 3.52 -10.37 -13.72
C LEU A 19 4.62 -10.91 -12.80
N ALA A 20 5.84 -10.41 -12.97
CA ALA A 20 6.92 -10.74 -12.07
C ALA A 20 6.65 -10.14 -10.68
N ASP A 21 6.98 -10.88 -9.64
CA ASP A 21 6.90 -10.40 -8.27
C ASP A 21 7.71 -9.11 -8.10
N THR A 22 7.10 -8.14 -7.45
CA THR A 22 7.74 -6.87 -7.10
C THR A 22 8.29 -6.94 -5.69
N THR A 23 9.56 -6.61 -5.51
CA THR A 23 10.23 -6.66 -4.21
C THR A 23 10.85 -5.32 -3.86
N VAL A 24 10.58 -4.82 -2.65
CA VAL A 24 11.16 -3.57 -2.13
C VAL A 24 11.74 -3.76 -0.74
N GLN A 25 12.71 -2.93 -0.39
CA GLN A 25 13.20 -2.83 0.99
C GLN A 25 12.28 -1.91 1.80
N SER A 26 11.82 -2.39 2.96
CA SER A 26 10.99 -1.66 3.91
C SER A 26 11.64 -1.77 5.29
N CYS A 27 12.28 -0.72 5.74
CA CYS A 27 13.15 -0.72 6.93
C CYS A 27 14.17 -1.88 6.88
N ASN A 28 14.14 -2.78 7.86
CA ASN A 28 15.02 -3.95 7.94
C ASN A 28 14.40 -5.23 7.32
N ARG A 29 13.30 -5.08 6.53
CA ARG A 29 12.58 -6.20 5.89
C ARG A 29 12.59 -6.05 4.38
N THR A 30 12.58 -7.18 3.69
CA THR A 30 12.25 -7.26 2.27
C THR A 30 10.79 -7.64 2.15
N VAL A 31 10.01 -6.87 1.37
CA VAL A 31 8.57 -7.11 1.16
C VAL A 31 8.34 -7.42 -0.31
N THR A 32 7.69 -8.54 -0.57
CA THR A 32 7.35 -9.01 -1.92
C THR A 32 5.86 -8.88 -2.18
N PHE A 33 5.52 -8.37 -3.35
CA PHE A 33 4.15 -8.20 -3.87
C PHE A 33 4.01 -9.04 -5.14
N GLU A 34 3.11 -10.01 -5.12
CA GLU A 34 2.78 -10.84 -6.30
C GLU A 34 1.97 -10.06 -7.35
N SER A 35 1.29 -9.02 -6.90
CA SER A 35 0.56 -8.08 -7.74
C SER A 35 0.48 -6.70 -7.06
N PRO A 36 0.30 -5.60 -7.83
CA PRO A 36 0.07 -4.29 -7.24
C PRO A 36 -1.16 -4.30 -6.32
N PRO A 37 -1.07 -3.68 -5.12
CA PRO A 37 -2.20 -3.60 -4.21
C PRO A 37 -3.40 -2.88 -4.84
N ALA A 38 -4.60 -3.29 -4.45
CA ALA A 38 -5.85 -2.75 -4.96
C ALA A 38 -6.72 -2.11 -3.86
N ARG A 39 -6.41 -2.37 -2.59
CA ARG A 39 -7.19 -1.93 -1.43
C ARG A 39 -6.28 -1.34 -0.35
N ALA A 40 -5.56 -0.28 -0.74
CA ALA A 40 -4.57 0.37 0.11
C ALA A 40 -5.21 1.30 1.16
N ILE A 41 -4.56 1.36 2.32
CA ILE A 41 -4.81 2.36 3.35
C ILE A 41 -3.49 3.08 3.65
N SER A 42 -3.53 4.40 3.80
CA SER A 42 -2.40 5.21 4.29
C SER A 42 -2.73 5.80 5.66
N ASN A 43 -1.70 6.03 6.47
CA ASN A 43 -1.86 6.71 7.74
C ASN A 43 -1.12 8.04 7.77
N ASP A 44 -1.76 9.09 8.31
CA ASP A 44 -1.25 10.45 8.41
C ASP A 44 -1.21 11.22 7.07
N VAL A 45 -1.07 12.55 7.15
CA VAL A 45 -1.17 13.49 6.01
C VAL A 45 -0.07 13.25 4.99
N ASN A 46 1.19 13.22 5.43
CA ASN A 46 2.34 13.09 4.53
C ASN A 46 2.36 11.77 3.76
N LEU A 47 1.98 10.66 4.38
CA LEU A 47 1.91 9.36 3.70
C LEU A 47 0.73 9.34 2.71
N THR A 48 -0.42 9.88 3.11
CA THR A 48 -1.58 9.99 2.23
C THR A 48 -1.28 10.91 1.04
N GLU A 49 -0.56 12.01 1.26
CA GLU A 49 -0.16 12.92 0.18
C GLU A 49 0.75 12.24 -0.84
N MET A 50 1.71 11.40 -0.42
CA MET A 50 2.55 10.61 -1.34
C MET A 50 1.71 9.69 -2.22
N MET A 51 0.71 9.01 -1.66
CA MET A 51 -0.21 8.16 -2.42
C MET A 51 -1.00 8.98 -3.46
N LEU A 52 -1.52 10.15 -3.07
CA LEU A 52 -2.28 11.02 -3.95
C LEU A 52 -1.43 11.63 -5.08
N VAL A 53 -0.19 12.03 -4.79
CA VAL A 53 0.74 12.58 -5.80
C VAL A 53 1.08 11.55 -6.85
N LEU A 54 1.17 10.28 -6.48
CA LEU A 54 1.36 9.16 -7.41
C LEU A 54 0.08 8.76 -8.16
N GLY A 55 -1.05 9.45 -7.92
CA GLY A 55 -2.32 9.17 -8.57
C GLY A 55 -2.95 7.85 -8.13
N LEU A 56 -2.74 7.43 -6.88
CA LEU A 56 -3.18 6.13 -6.35
C LEU A 56 -4.52 6.18 -5.61
N ALA A 57 -5.28 7.29 -5.69
CA ALA A 57 -6.56 7.41 -4.99
C ALA A 57 -7.56 6.29 -5.34
N ASP A 58 -7.56 5.83 -6.59
CA ASP A 58 -8.38 4.70 -7.09
C ASP A 58 -7.92 3.33 -6.59
N ARG A 59 -6.74 3.24 -5.98
CA ARG A 59 -6.18 2.04 -5.33
C ARG A 59 -6.38 2.06 -3.82
N MET A 60 -6.94 3.13 -3.28
CA MET A 60 -7.15 3.29 -1.84
C MET A 60 -8.60 2.99 -1.47
N VAL A 61 -8.79 2.34 -0.32
CA VAL A 61 -10.12 2.14 0.29
C VAL A 61 -10.38 3.12 1.43
N GLY A 62 -9.38 3.91 1.80
CA GLY A 62 -9.47 4.94 2.81
C GLY A 62 -8.12 5.37 3.34
N TYR A 63 -8.17 6.24 4.32
CA TYR A 63 -6.99 6.71 5.06
C TYR A 63 -7.29 6.79 6.55
N THR A 64 -6.27 6.99 7.38
CA THR A 64 -6.39 7.07 8.84
C THR A 64 -5.48 8.15 9.41
N GLY A 65 -5.75 8.58 10.66
CA GLY A 65 -4.82 9.36 11.47
C GLY A 65 -4.67 10.82 11.07
N ILE A 66 -5.66 11.45 10.47
CA ILE A 66 -5.57 12.84 10.01
C ILE A 66 -6.40 13.79 10.85
N SER A 67 -7.73 13.70 10.82
CA SER A 67 -8.62 14.73 11.40
C SER A 67 -8.54 14.80 12.93
N GLY A 68 -8.05 13.73 13.58
CA GLY A 68 -7.80 13.72 15.03
C GLY A 68 -6.60 14.56 15.47
N TRP A 69 -5.73 14.99 14.54
CA TRP A 69 -4.47 15.69 14.83
C TRP A 69 -4.27 16.95 14.00
N LYS A 70 -4.75 16.98 12.77
CA LYS A 70 -4.44 17.96 11.74
C LYS A 70 -5.70 18.40 10.98
N THR A 71 -5.63 19.58 10.39
CA THR A 71 -6.63 20.08 9.43
C THR A 71 -6.05 19.98 8.04
N LEU A 72 -6.78 19.33 7.13
CA LEU A 72 -6.39 19.25 5.73
C LEU A 72 -6.49 20.61 5.04
N ASP A 73 -5.53 20.94 4.21
CA ASP A 73 -5.64 22.04 3.26
C ASP A 73 -6.64 21.75 2.12
N ALA A 74 -6.87 22.72 1.25
CA ALA A 74 -7.87 22.58 0.17
C ALA A 74 -7.49 21.51 -0.85
N LYS A 75 -6.19 21.36 -1.16
CA LYS A 75 -5.67 20.37 -2.12
C LYS A 75 -5.84 18.94 -1.58
N MET A 76 -5.44 18.72 -0.33
CA MET A 76 -5.61 17.43 0.34
C MET A 76 -7.08 17.04 0.48
N ARG A 77 -7.95 17.98 0.92
CA ARG A 77 -9.41 17.74 0.97
C ARG A 77 -9.99 17.31 -0.37
N SER A 78 -9.53 17.95 -1.46
CA SER A 78 -9.96 17.58 -2.81
C SER A 78 -9.47 16.17 -3.19
N GLY A 79 -8.21 15.85 -2.86
CA GLY A 79 -7.60 14.55 -3.18
C GLY A 79 -8.25 13.38 -2.46
N VAL A 80 -8.69 13.57 -1.21
CA VAL A 80 -9.33 12.51 -0.39
C VAL A 80 -10.87 12.57 -0.42
N LYS A 81 -11.47 13.41 -1.26
CA LYS A 81 -12.92 13.68 -1.23
C LYS A 81 -13.79 12.43 -1.31
N GLU A 82 -13.38 11.46 -2.10
CA GLU A 82 -14.12 10.21 -2.33
C GLU A 82 -13.62 9.06 -1.42
N LEU A 83 -12.62 9.34 -0.54
CA LEU A 83 -12.04 8.35 0.35
C LEU A 83 -12.54 8.57 1.79
N PRO A 84 -13.04 7.51 2.47
CA PRO A 84 -13.42 7.63 3.88
C PRO A 84 -12.18 7.74 4.78
N GLU A 85 -12.26 8.56 5.81
CA GLU A 85 -11.35 8.48 6.95
C GLU A 85 -11.82 7.35 7.87
N LEU A 86 -11.13 6.22 7.83
CA LEU A 86 -11.51 5.00 8.55
C LEU A 86 -11.25 5.09 10.06
N SER A 87 -10.29 5.93 10.45
CA SER A 87 -10.01 6.26 11.85
C SER A 87 -9.41 7.67 11.92
N VAL A 88 -9.94 8.50 12.82
CA VAL A 88 -9.45 9.89 13.01
C VAL A 88 -8.08 9.96 13.67
N LYS A 89 -7.65 8.87 14.31
CA LYS A 89 -6.32 8.67 14.89
C LYS A 89 -5.70 7.40 14.28
N TYR A 90 -4.66 6.86 14.93
CA TYR A 90 -4.06 5.61 14.49
C TYR A 90 -5.10 4.49 14.49
N PRO A 91 -5.14 3.65 13.44
CA PRO A 91 -6.12 2.59 13.34
C PRO A 91 -5.81 1.46 14.32
N SER A 92 -6.86 0.74 14.72
CA SER A 92 -6.69 -0.60 15.27
C SER A 92 -6.56 -1.63 14.14
N LYS A 93 -6.15 -2.84 14.47
CA LYS A 93 -6.08 -3.95 13.52
C LYS A 93 -7.45 -4.26 12.92
N GLU A 94 -8.51 -4.20 13.73
CA GLU A 94 -9.90 -4.46 13.31
C GLU A 94 -10.37 -3.46 12.24
N VAL A 95 -9.93 -2.20 12.31
CA VAL A 95 -10.24 -1.18 11.29
C VAL A 95 -9.63 -1.57 9.95
N LEU A 96 -8.37 -2.00 9.95
CA LEU A 96 -7.65 -2.38 8.71
C LEU A 96 -8.23 -3.66 8.10
N VAL A 97 -8.48 -4.67 8.93
CA VAL A 97 -9.08 -5.95 8.51
C VAL A 97 -10.52 -5.75 8.07
N GLY A 98 -11.32 -4.95 8.82
CA GLY A 98 -12.71 -4.66 8.49
C GLY A 98 -12.89 -3.87 7.19
N ALA A 99 -11.87 -3.12 6.77
CA ALA A 99 -11.84 -2.45 5.46
C ALA A 99 -11.39 -3.38 4.33
N ASP A 100 -11.09 -4.65 4.62
CA ASP A 100 -10.58 -5.63 3.65
C ASP A 100 -9.33 -5.08 2.92
N ALA A 101 -8.42 -4.46 3.67
CA ALA A 101 -7.19 -3.90 3.13
C ALA A 101 -6.22 -5.01 2.71
N ASP A 102 -5.50 -4.79 1.62
CA ASP A 102 -4.38 -5.63 1.16
C ASP A 102 -3.01 -4.94 1.37
N PHE A 103 -3.03 -3.63 1.63
CA PHE A 103 -1.83 -2.83 1.81
C PHE A 103 -2.03 -1.74 2.85
N PHE A 104 -1.02 -1.54 3.69
CA PHE A 104 -0.98 -0.45 4.67
C PHE A 104 0.34 0.32 4.57
N PHE A 105 0.26 1.60 4.21
CA PHE A 105 1.38 2.53 4.24
C PHE A 105 1.37 3.31 5.54
N ALA A 106 2.28 2.98 6.43
CA ALA A 106 2.38 3.58 7.76
C ALA A 106 3.84 3.65 8.20
N GLY A 107 4.11 4.33 9.30
CA GLY A 107 5.43 4.39 9.90
C GLY A 107 5.41 4.05 11.38
N TRP A 108 6.57 3.78 11.92
CA TRP A 108 6.77 3.64 13.35
C TRP A 108 6.53 5.00 14.03
N ASN A 109 5.57 5.06 14.95
CA ASN A 109 4.94 6.27 15.51
C ASN A 109 4.11 7.10 14.49
N TYR A 110 3.81 6.52 13.31
CA TYR A 110 2.94 7.07 12.28
C TYR A 110 1.94 5.98 11.84
N GLY A 111 1.07 5.52 12.73
CA GLY A 111 0.10 4.45 12.52
C GLY A 111 0.51 3.10 13.11
N MET A 112 1.79 2.89 13.36
CA MET A 112 2.34 1.71 14.02
C MET A 112 3.11 2.09 15.28
N LYS A 113 3.27 1.12 16.19
CA LYS A 113 4.06 1.29 17.42
C LYS A 113 4.82 0.00 17.71
N VAL A 114 6.07 0.15 18.15
CA VAL A 114 6.89 -0.99 18.60
C VAL A 114 6.18 -1.73 19.73
N GLY A 115 5.98 -3.04 19.57
CA GLY A 115 5.22 -3.86 20.53
C GLY A 115 3.72 -3.62 20.53
N GLY A 116 3.18 -2.81 19.60
CA GLY A 116 1.76 -2.56 19.45
C GLY A 116 1.02 -3.66 18.68
N GLU A 117 -0.30 -3.51 18.59
CA GLU A 117 -1.16 -4.47 17.85
C GLU A 117 -1.13 -4.28 16.33
N VAL A 118 -0.74 -3.10 15.84
CA VAL A 118 -0.61 -2.80 14.41
C VAL A 118 0.87 -2.73 14.07
N THR A 119 1.36 -3.80 13.47
CA THR A 119 2.73 -3.98 13.00
C THR A 119 2.73 -4.85 11.75
N PRO A 120 3.81 -4.87 10.95
CA PRO A 120 3.91 -5.78 9.81
C PRO A 120 3.62 -7.24 10.17
N GLN A 121 4.15 -7.72 11.30
CA GLN A 121 4.00 -9.11 11.74
C GLN A 121 2.58 -9.45 12.18
N THR A 122 1.87 -8.49 12.79
CA THR A 122 0.50 -8.72 13.27
C THR A 122 -0.55 -8.60 12.17
N LEU A 123 -0.22 -7.94 11.06
CA LEU A 123 -1.08 -7.75 9.89
C LEU A 123 -0.89 -8.83 8.82
N GLU A 124 0.29 -9.43 8.74
CA GLU A 124 0.63 -10.48 7.76
C GLU A 124 -0.36 -11.66 7.73
N PRO A 125 -0.84 -12.21 8.89
CA PRO A 125 -1.84 -13.29 8.89
C PRO A 125 -3.18 -12.94 8.24
N PHE A 126 -3.45 -11.65 8.05
CA PHE A 126 -4.66 -11.14 7.39
C PHE A 126 -4.43 -10.76 5.93
N GLY A 127 -3.25 -11.08 5.37
CA GLY A 127 -2.90 -10.74 3.99
C GLY A 127 -2.58 -9.26 3.75
N ILE A 128 -2.47 -8.46 4.81
CA ILE A 128 -2.17 -7.02 4.69
C ILE A 128 -0.66 -6.84 4.63
N LYS A 129 -0.14 -6.47 3.47
CA LYS A 129 1.27 -6.10 3.30
C LYS A 129 1.52 -4.70 3.84
N VAL A 130 2.62 -4.51 4.55
CA VAL A 130 2.98 -3.21 5.13
C VAL A 130 4.24 -2.69 4.47
N TYR A 131 4.17 -1.46 3.94
CA TYR A 131 5.33 -0.66 3.59
C TYR A 131 5.54 0.40 4.68
N GLU A 132 6.75 0.44 5.24
CA GLU A 132 7.09 1.28 6.38
C GLU A 132 7.74 2.58 5.88
N LEU A 133 7.23 3.74 6.33
CA LEU A 133 7.79 5.06 6.06
C LEU A 133 9.29 5.08 6.41
N THR A 134 10.14 5.34 5.44
CA THR A 134 11.60 5.18 5.55
C THR A 134 12.20 5.99 6.70
N GLU A 135 11.78 7.25 6.91
CA GLU A 135 12.30 8.07 8.02
C GLU A 135 12.00 7.44 9.39
N SER A 136 10.87 6.75 9.52
CA SER A 136 10.43 6.14 10.78
C SER A 136 11.23 4.88 11.17
N CYS A 137 12.03 4.34 10.26
CA CYS A 137 12.88 3.16 10.52
C CYS A 137 13.87 3.38 11.65
N SER A 138 14.22 4.64 11.96
CA SER A 138 15.07 5.01 13.11
C SER A 138 14.52 4.55 14.46
N HIS A 139 13.23 4.20 14.55
CA HIS A 139 12.61 3.67 15.77
C HIS A 139 12.89 2.18 16.00
N ILE A 140 13.35 1.44 14.99
CA ILE A 140 13.53 -0.01 15.06
C ILE A 140 14.90 -0.49 14.56
N MET A 141 15.70 0.39 13.99
CA MET A 141 17.04 0.06 13.49
C MET A 141 17.95 1.28 13.55
N GLU A 142 19.25 1.05 13.48
CA GLU A 142 20.21 2.14 13.34
C GLU A 142 20.03 2.84 12.00
N LYS A 143 19.72 4.11 12.02
CA LYS A 143 19.48 4.96 10.86
C LYS A 143 19.87 6.40 11.19
N GLY A 144 20.41 7.10 10.21
CA GLY A 144 20.67 8.53 10.29
C GLY A 144 19.39 9.36 10.46
N LYS A 145 19.56 10.68 10.62
CA LYS A 145 18.41 11.61 10.69
C LYS A 145 17.54 11.52 9.44
N ALA A 146 16.25 11.79 9.61
CA ALA A 146 15.31 11.93 8.51
C ALA A 146 15.82 12.92 7.46
N SER A 147 15.61 12.62 6.19
CA SER A 147 16.13 13.38 5.06
C SER A 147 15.15 13.40 3.88
N ILE A 148 15.35 14.36 2.98
CA ILE A 148 14.62 14.41 1.69
C ILE A 148 14.84 13.11 0.87
N ALA A 149 16.01 12.49 0.99
CA ALA A 149 16.30 11.23 0.32
C ALA A 149 15.41 10.08 0.81
N ASP A 150 15.00 10.08 2.08
CA ASP A 150 14.04 9.09 2.60
C ASP A 150 12.68 9.22 1.91
N MET A 151 12.19 10.47 1.74
CA MET A 151 10.93 10.73 1.03
C MET A 151 11.00 10.28 -0.44
N TYR A 152 12.12 10.53 -1.14
CA TYR A 152 12.30 10.02 -2.51
C TYR A 152 12.33 8.50 -2.56
N THR A 153 12.95 7.85 -1.58
CA THR A 153 12.95 6.39 -1.46
C THR A 153 11.52 5.87 -1.32
N ASP A 154 10.69 6.51 -0.49
CA ASP A 154 9.29 6.11 -0.30
C ASP A 154 8.48 6.28 -1.59
N ILE A 155 8.61 7.41 -2.28
CA ILE A 155 7.92 7.68 -3.55
C ILE A 155 8.31 6.64 -4.62
N LEU A 156 9.60 6.35 -4.77
CA LEU A 156 10.09 5.36 -5.75
C LEU A 156 9.64 3.94 -5.41
N ASN A 157 9.69 3.56 -4.13
CA ASN A 157 9.21 2.25 -3.70
C ASN A 157 7.69 2.10 -3.88
N LEU A 158 6.90 3.12 -3.53
CA LEU A 158 5.46 3.13 -3.81
C LEU A 158 5.19 3.04 -5.31
N GLY A 159 5.92 3.81 -6.13
CA GLY A 159 5.82 3.74 -7.59
C GLY A 159 6.08 2.32 -8.11
N THR A 160 7.07 1.63 -7.53
CA THR A 160 7.43 0.25 -7.86
C THR A 160 6.36 -0.73 -7.39
N ILE A 161 5.90 -0.64 -6.15
CA ILE A 161 4.84 -1.49 -5.57
C ILE A 161 3.54 -1.42 -6.39
N PHE A 162 3.16 -0.22 -6.80
CA PHE A 162 1.90 0.01 -7.54
C PHE A 162 2.07 -0.03 -9.06
N GLY A 163 3.28 -0.19 -9.58
CA GLY A 163 3.55 -0.26 -11.02
C GLY A 163 3.29 1.07 -11.74
N VAL A 164 3.64 2.21 -11.11
CA VAL A 164 3.39 3.57 -11.65
C VAL A 164 4.68 4.40 -11.77
N ASN A 165 5.83 3.74 -11.95
CA ASN A 165 7.14 4.40 -12.04
C ASN A 165 7.29 5.40 -13.21
N ASP A 166 6.43 5.31 -14.22
CA ASP A 166 6.47 6.15 -15.42
C ASP A 166 5.60 7.42 -15.29
N ARG A 167 5.09 7.72 -14.09
CA ARG A 167 4.23 8.87 -13.81
C ARG A 167 4.97 10.04 -13.20
#